data_22e343ec68858290a2651ca98996b196
#
_entry.id   22e343ec68858290a2651ca98996b196
#
_cell.length_a   1.000
_cell.length_b   1.000
_cell.length_c   1.000
_cell.angle_alpha   90.00
_cell.angle_beta   90.00
_cell.angle_gamma   90.00
#
_symmetry.space_group_name_H-M   'P 1'
#
loop_
_entity.id
_entity.type
_entity.pdbx_description
1 polymer ?
#
loop_
_entity_poly.entity_id
_entity_poly.type
_entity_poly.pdbx_seq_one_letter_code
_entity_poly.pdbx_strand_id
1 'polypeptide(L)'
;MHSFLKKTLSLSLALSLLAGTAGAATLTGLETETVDRSWENSLFFRRMETLTGVSMDAHAVTDETQYAALLDAMAQGDIPADVLFKANLTRTQEQTLLDSGALVDLAPLIEANMPNLSALLAAHPDWKAAIALADGRIASLPLLNTTERQVCVWINTKWLSALNLSVPTSIDELTDVLLAFKTGDPNGNYKQDEVAADLIGVYEMRWLLPYFGIVADDSNLARQADGSLVFAPELPAYRDFIATLRDWVDQGILTKDAFTAMHSTAALSSSSDEEDTTVTSGLLVTMTPYTHVPSSAVTDYEALLMPDASGATRWRDLLGDVWTGCFAVTSPCEDPAAALRWVDALYGEDGALLAYAGVEGEDYAWNADGTWSFKITNSRTINDIRANVLMYTGTAMPGLYPGDFIAKVASPIDAHVFEQNERVHAVSEQVVPAHALSTDGQQRANELTAVLGGLVDRGIARFATGEVELNDETYAAWLAELKAAGSDELAELYGALPHTPAGT
;
A
#
# COMPACT_ATOMS: atom_id res chain seq x y z
N MET A 1 -16.01 33.12 37.10
CA MET A 1 -15.49 34.42 36.60
C MET A 1 -14.03 34.21 36.28
N HIS A 2 -13.69 33.81 35.04
CA HIS A 2 -12.44 34.11 34.35
C HIS A 2 -12.64 33.63 32.90
N SER A 3 -12.78 34.65 32.09
CA SER A 3 -12.90 34.60 30.64
C SER A 3 -11.53 34.28 30.03
N PHE A 4 -11.40 33.21 29.25
CA PHE A 4 -10.28 33.04 28.35
C PHE A 4 -10.70 33.45 26.94
N LEU A 5 -10.19 34.61 26.50
CA LEU A 5 -10.24 35.07 25.13
C LEU A 5 -9.46 34.10 24.23
N LYS A 6 -10.15 33.49 23.27
CA LYS A 6 -9.50 32.90 22.10
C LYS A 6 -9.04 34.04 21.18
N LYS A 7 -7.74 34.24 21.08
CA LYS A 7 -7.13 35.05 20.01
C LYS A 7 -6.99 34.15 18.76
N THR A 8 -7.87 34.35 17.84
CA THR A 8 -7.70 33.93 16.44
C THR A 8 -6.62 34.83 15.83
N LEU A 9 -5.46 34.27 15.55
CA LEU A 9 -4.43 34.89 14.73
C LEU A 9 -4.65 34.50 13.29
N SER A 10 -5.40 35.31 12.55
CA SER A 10 -5.48 35.22 11.10
C SER A 10 -4.17 35.83 10.55
N LEU A 11 -3.25 34.99 10.13
CA LEU A 11 -2.08 35.39 9.39
C LEU A 11 -2.45 35.44 7.90
N SER A 12 -2.92 36.61 7.46
CA SER A 12 -3.08 36.92 6.04
C SER A 12 -1.70 37.09 5.42
N LEU A 13 -1.19 36.06 4.78
CA LEU A 13 0.00 36.15 3.94
C LEU A 13 -0.44 36.78 2.61
N ALA A 14 -0.25 38.10 2.47
CA ALA A 14 -0.42 38.80 1.21
C ALA A 14 0.74 38.38 0.27
N LEU A 15 0.49 37.39 -0.57
CA LEU A 15 1.35 37.07 -1.71
C LEU A 15 1.16 38.21 -2.74
N SER A 16 2.16 39.07 -2.89
CA SER A 16 2.21 40.08 -3.95
C SER A 16 2.38 39.36 -5.29
N LEU A 17 1.24 39.16 -5.98
CA LEU A 17 1.19 38.72 -7.39
C LEU A 17 1.91 39.80 -8.24
N LEU A 18 3.09 39.48 -8.70
CA LEU A 18 3.65 40.05 -9.92
C LEU A 18 2.85 39.44 -11.07
N ALA A 19 1.76 40.08 -11.46
CA ALA A 19 0.99 39.75 -12.63
C ALA A 19 1.78 40.12 -13.89
N GLY A 20 2.66 39.21 -14.32
CA GLY A 20 2.98 39.08 -15.72
C GLY A 20 1.81 38.33 -16.37
N THR A 21 1.24 38.84 -17.46
CA THR A 21 0.25 38.13 -18.29
C THR A 21 0.97 37.03 -19.09
N ALA A 22 1.47 35.99 -18.40
CA ALA A 22 1.73 34.71 -19.02
C ALA A 22 0.38 33.99 -19.06
N GLY A 23 -0.06 33.50 -20.22
CA GLY A 23 -1.20 32.61 -20.32
C GLY A 23 -1.02 31.47 -19.31
N ALA A 24 -2.12 30.97 -18.72
CA ALA A 24 -2.06 29.85 -17.81
C ALA A 24 -1.29 28.71 -18.51
N ALA A 25 -0.28 28.15 -17.84
CA ALA A 25 0.44 27.01 -18.38
C ALA A 25 -0.52 25.83 -18.44
N THR A 26 -0.57 25.12 -19.56
CA THR A 26 -1.34 23.90 -19.72
C THR A 26 -0.35 22.75 -19.85
N LEU A 27 -0.49 21.75 -18.98
CA LEU A 27 0.30 20.52 -19.01
C LEU A 27 -0.50 19.41 -19.64
N THR A 28 0.13 18.56 -20.41
CA THR A 28 -0.41 17.27 -20.81
C THR A 28 0.06 16.21 -19.81
N GLY A 29 -0.88 15.44 -19.24
CA GLY A 29 -0.59 14.42 -18.25
C GLY A 29 -1.03 13.04 -18.73
N LEU A 30 -0.21 12.03 -18.47
CA LEU A 30 -0.60 10.64 -18.56
C LEU A 30 -0.78 10.09 -17.15
N GLU A 31 -1.89 9.41 -16.96
CA GLU A 31 -2.28 8.80 -15.69
C GLU A 31 -2.47 7.31 -15.87
N THR A 32 -1.99 6.52 -14.89
CA THR A 32 -2.40 5.13 -14.79
C THR A 32 -3.64 5.02 -13.92
N GLU A 33 -4.63 4.28 -14.36
CA GLU A 33 -5.87 4.08 -13.63
C GLU A 33 -6.36 2.65 -13.84
N THR A 34 -6.84 2.02 -12.77
CA THR A 34 -7.40 0.67 -12.82
C THR A 34 -8.88 0.67 -13.23
N VAL A 35 -9.51 1.84 -13.26
CA VAL A 35 -10.93 2.01 -13.59
C VAL A 35 -11.05 3.02 -14.72
N ASP A 36 -11.80 2.67 -15.76
CA ASP A 36 -12.11 3.58 -16.86
C ASP A 36 -12.91 4.77 -16.34
N ARG A 37 -12.25 5.93 -16.26
CA ARG A 37 -12.86 7.21 -15.86
C ARG A 37 -12.61 8.25 -16.94
N SER A 38 -13.63 9.07 -17.18
CA SER A 38 -13.45 10.28 -17.99
C SER A 38 -12.95 11.43 -17.12
N TRP A 39 -11.66 11.74 -17.23
CA TRP A 39 -11.05 12.86 -16.51
C TRP A 39 -11.42 14.23 -17.05
N GLU A 40 -11.89 14.33 -18.30
CA GLU A 40 -12.29 15.59 -18.95
C GLU A 40 -13.27 16.42 -18.12
N ASN A 41 -14.09 15.78 -17.30
CA ASN A 41 -15.09 16.40 -16.45
C ASN A 41 -14.76 16.40 -14.97
N SER A 42 -13.58 15.91 -14.57
CA SER A 42 -13.19 15.86 -13.18
C SER A 42 -13.14 17.25 -12.55
N LEU A 43 -13.82 17.39 -11.41
CA LEU A 43 -13.77 18.62 -10.62
C LEU A 43 -12.38 18.84 -10.02
N PHE A 44 -11.64 17.79 -9.76
CA PHE A 44 -10.30 17.85 -9.20
C PHE A 44 -9.36 18.72 -10.04
N PHE A 45 -9.21 18.42 -11.33
CA PHE A 45 -8.28 19.17 -12.21
C PHE A 45 -8.66 20.65 -12.33
N ARG A 46 -9.95 20.98 -12.43
CA ARG A 46 -10.42 22.36 -12.45
C ARG A 46 -10.14 23.12 -11.15
N ARG A 47 -10.23 22.42 -10.02
CA ARG A 47 -9.94 23.00 -8.71
C ARG A 47 -8.45 23.15 -8.48
N MET A 48 -7.64 22.19 -8.97
CA MET A 48 -6.20 22.31 -9.00
C MET A 48 -5.73 23.50 -9.86
N GLU A 49 -6.36 23.71 -11.03
CA GLU A 49 -6.11 24.92 -11.82
C GLU A 49 -6.44 26.20 -11.04
N THR A 50 -7.56 26.21 -10.33
CA THR A 50 -7.93 27.36 -9.48
C THR A 50 -6.91 27.59 -8.37
N LEU A 51 -6.40 26.53 -7.76
CA LEU A 51 -5.44 26.58 -6.65
C LEU A 51 -4.05 27.00 -7.10
N THR A 52 -3.59 26.49 -8.25
CA THR A 52 -2.19 26.61 -8.70
C THR A 52 -1.96 27.59 -9.85
N GLY A 53 -3.01 27.95 -10.59
CA GLY A 53 -2.94 28.69 -11.83
C GLY A 53 -2.39 27.88 -13.01
N VAL A 54 -2.30 26.55 -12.90
CA VAL A 54 -1.81 25.63 -13.92
C VAL A 54 -2.91 24.63 -14.26
N SER A 55 -3.29 24.53 -15.52
CA SER A 55 -4.24 23.52 -16.00
C SER A 55 -3.52 22.23 -16.38
N MET A 56 -4.24 21.11 -16.34
CA MET A 56 -3.75 19.80 -16.78
C MET A 56 -4.79 19.16 -17.69
N ASP A 57 -4.37 18.78 -18.88
CA ASP A 57 -5.12 17.93 -19.80
C ASP A 57 -4.65 16.48 -19.57
N ALA A 58 -5.37 15.75 -18.72
CA ALA A 58 -4.99 14.42 -18.26
C ALA A 58 -5.69 13.33 -19.06
N HIS A 59 -4.91 12.30 -19.44
CA HIS A 59 -5.37 11.14 -20.18
C HIS A 59 -5.06 9.86 -19.40
N ALA A 60 -6.08 9.05 -19.11
CA ALA A 60 -5.93 7.80 -18.40
C ALA A 60 -5.54 6.65 -19.33
N VAL A 61 -4.60 5.81 -18.88
CA VAL A 61 -4.24 4.52 -19.50
C VAL A 61 -4.64 3.41 -18.55
N THR A 62 -5.65 2.62 -18.91
CA THR A 62 -6.23 1.58 -18.05
C THR A 62 -5.71 0.18 -18.35
N ASP A 63 -5.04 -0.02 -19.47
CA ASP A 63 -4.44 -1.31 -19.85
C ASP A 63 -2.97 -1.34 -19.45
N GLU A 64 -2.60 -2.25 -18.55
CA GLU A 64 -1.24 -2.38 -18.01
C GLU A 64 -0.21 -2.71 -19.11
N THR A 65 -0.59 -3.53 -20.11
CA THR A 65 0.30 -3.90 -21.21
C THR A 65 0.57 -2.68 -22.10
N GLN A 66 -0.47 -1.89 -22.36
CA GLN A 66 -0.34 -0.65 -23.13
C GLN A 66 0.51 0.38 -22.37
N TYR A 67 0.35 0.49 -21.04
CA TYR A 67 1.16 1.38 -20.23
C TYR A 67 2.62 0.97 -20.19
N ALA A 68 2.92 -0.32 -20.04
CA ALA A 68 4.29 -0.84 -20.12
C ALA A 68 4.94 -0.54 -21.49
N ALA A 69 4.21 -0.78 -22.58
CA ALA A 69 4.70 -0.48 -23.92
C ALA A 69 4.94 1.03 -24.15
N LEU A 70 4.14 1.89 -23.51
CA LEU A 70 4.32 3.34 -23.53
C LEU A 70 5.61 3.75 -22.81
N LEU A 71 5.90 3.21 -21.64
CA LEU A 71 7.15 3.48 -20.91
C LEU A 71 8.38 3.01 -21.70
N ASP A 72 8.29 1.86 -22.38
CA ASP A 72 9.35 1.36 -23.27
C ASP A 72 9.57 2.30 -24.47
N ALA A 73 8.50 2.84 -25.06
CA ALA A 73 8.59 3.81 -26.14
C ALA A 73 9.20 5.15 -25.67
N MET A 74 8.84 5.60 -24.45
CA MET A 74 9.43 6.79 -23.84
C MET A 74 10.94 6.64 -23.64
N ALA A 75 11.40 5.47 -23.20
CA ALA A 75 12.83 5.19 -23.08
C ALA A 75 13.59 5.25 -24.43
N GLN A 76 12.87 5.14 -25.56
CA GLN A 76 13.38 5.27 -26.93
C GLN A 76 13.18 6.67 -27.51
N GLY A 77 12.61 7.63 -26.76
CA GLY A 77 12.43 9.02 -27.15
C GLY A 77 11.04 9.37 -27.70
N ASP A 78 10.08 8.46 -27.71
CA ASP A 78 8.69 8.75 -28.08
C ASP A 78 7.90 9.11 -26.80
N ILE A 79 7.91 10.40 -26.44
CA ILE A 79 7.41 10.90 -25.17
C ILE A 79 6.14 11.73 -25.43
N PRO A 80 4.95 11.21 -25.08
CA PRO A 80 3.67 11.79 -25.51
C PRO A 80 3.08 12.85 -24.58
N ALA A 81 3.68 13.11 -23.40
CA ALA A 81 3.11 14.01 -22.40
C ALA A 81 4.19 14.78 -21.63
N ASP A 82 3.82 15.90 -21.01
CA ASP A 82 4.69 16.73 -20.18
C ASP A 82 4.95 16.11 -18.82
N VAL A 83 3.98 15.37 -18.29
CA VAL A 83 4.08 14.71 -16.97
C VAL A 83 3.46 13.32 -16.98
N LEU A 84 3.94 12.48 -16.08
CA LEU A 84 3.29 11.24 -15.68
C LEU A 84 2.67 11.47 -14.30
N PHE A 85 1.36 11.27 -14.19
CA PHE A 85 0.58 11.45 -12.97
C PHE A 85 0.00 10.11 -12.51
N LYS A 86 0.05 9.80 -11.22
CA LYS A 86 -0.28 8.47 -10.67
C LYS A 86 0.48 7.34 -11.40
N ALA A 87 1.71 7.62 -11.78
CA ALA A 87 2.47 6.82 -12.74
C ALA A 87 2.87 5.43 -12.24
N ASN A 88 2.93 5.24 -10.93
CA ASN A 88 3.29 3.97 -10.30
C ASN A 88 4.57 3.33 -10.86
N LEU A 89 5.59 4.16 -11.13
CA LEU A 89 6.87 3.71 -11.69
C LEU A 89 7.63 2.86 -10.66
N THR A 90 8.14 1.74 -11.11
CA THR A 90 9.13 0.98 -10.34
C THR A 90 10.48 1.70 -10.33
N ARG A 91 11.34 1.41 -9.36
CA ARG A 91 12.71 1.97 -9.29
C ARG A 91 13.52 1.71 -10.55
N THR A 92 13.36 0.54 -11.17
CA THR A 92 13.99 0.21 -12.45
C THR A 92 13.50 1.09 -13.58
N GLN A 93 12.19 1.35 -13.65
CA GLN A 93 11.61 2.25 -14.65
C GLN A 93 12.06 3.70 -14.43
N GLU A 94 12.06 4.19 -13.19
CA GLU A 94 12.58 5.50 -12.84
C GLU A 94 14.02 5.69 -13.34
N GLN A 95 14.89 4.73 -13.03
CA GLN A 95 16.29 4.76 -13.46
C GLN A 95 16.42 4.71 -14.98
N THR A 96 15.73 3.77 -15.63
CA THR A 96 15.78 3.60 -17.10
C THR A 96 15.32 4.85 -17.85
N LEU A 97 14.20 5.43 -17.44
CA LEU A 97 13.64 6.62 -18.08
C LEU A 97 14.50 7.86 -17.82
N LEU A 98 15.13 7.96 -16.66
CA LEU A 98 16.04 9.06 -16.35
C LEU A 98 17.37 8.93 -17.12
N ASP A 99 17.93 7.72 -17.23
CA ASP A 99 19.17 7.45 -17.95
C ASP A 99 19.02 7.62 -19.48
N SER A 100 17.84 7.30 -20.02
CA SER A 100 17.52 7.56 -21.43
C SER A 100 17.30 9.05 -21.73
N GLY A 101 17.16 9.89 -20.70
CA GLY A 101 16.81 11.30 -20.84
C GLY A 101 15.32 11.55 -21.11
N ALA A 102 14.47 10.55 -20.90
CA ALA A 102 13.01 10.71 -21.02
C ALA A 102 12.41 11.49 -19.86
N LEU A 103 12.99 11.40 -18.67
CA LEU A 103 12.58 12.14 -17.48
C LEU A 103 13.58 13.25 -17.13
N VAL A 104 13.08 14.26 -16.42
CA VAL A 104 13.86 15.36 -15.84
C VAL A 104 14.34 14.93 -14.44
N ASP A 105 15.63 15.17 -14.13
CA ASP A 105 16.11 15.06 -12.74
C ASP A 105 15.50 16.19 -11.89
N LEU A 106 14.67 15.82 -10.92
CA LEU A 106 13.94 16.76 -10.08
C LEU A 106 14.75 17.25 -8.88
N ALA A 107 15.85 16.57 -8.50
CA ALA A 107 16.63 16.90 -7.32
C ALA A 107 17.06 18.40 -7.25
N PRO A 108 17.57 19.02 -8.33
CA PRO A 108 17.95 20.44 -8.31
C PRO A 108 16.75 21.40 -8.33
N LEU A 109 15.55 20.92 -8.63
CA LEU A 109 14.37 21.77 -8.87
C LEU A 109 13.43 21.84 -7.65
N ILE A 110 13.46 20.85 -6.76
CA ILE A 110 12.53 20.70 -5.63
C ILE A 110 12.63 21.93 -4.71
N GLU A 111 13.83 22.29 -4.25
CA GLU A 111 14.01 23.37 -3.27
C GLU A 111 13.47 24.72 -3.78
N ALA A 112 13.63 25.00 -5.07
CA ALA A 112 13.22 26.27 -5.67
C ALA A 112 11.72 26.35 -6.00
N ASN A 113 11.08 25.21 -6.29
CA ASN A 113 9.73 25.17 -6.87
C ASN A 113 8.68 24.44 -5.99
N MET A 114 9.12 23.73 -4.93
CA MET A 114 8.25 22.88 -4.12
C MET A 114 8.42 23.18 -2.61
N PRO A 115 7.91 24.32 -2.11
CA PRO A 115 8.07 24.70 -0.71
C PRO A 115 7.38 23.72 0.26
N ASN A 116 6.21 23.13 -0.10
CA ASN A 116 5.52 22.19 0.77
C ASN A 116 6.30 20.88 0.90
N LEU A 117 6.70 20.28 -0.22
CA LEU A 117 7.51 19.06 -0.21
C LEU A 117 8.86 19.30 0.46
N SER A 118 9.53 20.44 0.19
CA SER A 118 10.81 20.77 0.81
C SER A 118 10.72 20.83 2.33
N ALA A 119 9.62 21.38 2.87
CA ALA A 119 9.38 21.43 4.31
C ALA A 119 9.21 20.02 4.91
N LEU A 120 8.47 19.12 4.24
CA LEU A 120 8.29 17.75 4.65
C LEU A 120 9.61 16.97 4.63
N LEU A 121 10.39 17.07 3.55
CA LEU A 121 11.69 16.41 3.44
C LEU A 121 12.74 16.94 4.42
N ALA A 122 12.62 18.18 4.86
CA ALA A 122 13.47 18.74 5.91
C ALA A 122 13.09 18.21 7.30
N ALA A 123 11.80 17.95 7.53
CA ALA A 123 11.31 17.36 8.77
C ALA A 123 11.59 15.84 8.84
N HIS A 124 11.64 15.17 7.68
CA HIS A 124 11.82 13.71 7.51
C HIS A 124 13.01 13.43 6.57
N PRO A 125 14.27 13.44 7.08
CA PRO A 125 15.44 13.18 6.24
C PRO A 125 15.49 11.78 5.61
N ASP A 126 14.86 10.80 6.24
CA ASP A 126 14.65 9.44 5.76
C ASP A 126 13.77 9.41 4.51
N TRP A 127 12.72 10.22 4.45
CA TRP A 127 11.88 10.35 3.25
C TRP A 127 12.67 10.91 2.06
N LYS A 128 13.56 11.87 2.34
CA LYS A 128 14.45 12.39 1.30
C LYS A 128 15.38 11.32 0.74
N ALA A 129 15.91 10.47 1.61
CA ALA A 129 16.75 9.33 1.19
C ALA A 129 15.93 8.28 0.40
N ALA A 130 14.67 8.06 0.80
CA ALA A 130 13.78 7.10 0.16
C ALA A 130 13.40 7.47 -1.28
N ILE A 131 13.25 8.76 -1.61
CA ILE A 131 12.90 9.20 -2.98
C ILE A 131 14.09 9.31 -3.92
N ALA A 132 15.31 9.41 -3.38
CA ALA A 132 16.51 9.52 -4.20
C ALA A 132 16.93 8.16 -4.78
N LEU A 133 17.44 8.19 -6.01
CA LEU A 133 18.18 7.06 -6.59
C LEU A 133 19.58 6.97 -5.97
N ALA A 134 20.27 5.87 -6.20
CA ALA A 134 21.61 5.62 -5.62
C ALA A 134 22.67 6.69 -5.96
N ASP A 135 22.51 7.37 -7.10
CA ASP A 135 23.36 8.46 -7.54
C ASP A 135 22.93 9.85 -7.06
N GLY A 136 21.85 9.92 -6.28
CA GLY A 136 21.30 11.14 -5.71
C GLY A 136 20.29 11.88 -6.59
N ARG A 137 20.04 11.42 -7.83
CA ARG A 137 19.00 11.97 -8.69
C ARG A 137 17.61 11.60 -8.18
N ILE A 138 16.60 12.38 -8.52
CA ILE A 138 15.19 12.13 -8.19
C ILE A 138 14.40 12.11 -9.50
N ALA A 139 13.92 10.92 -9.89
CA ALA A 139 13.17 10.72 -11.11
C ALA A 139 11.67 11.02 -10.96
N SER A 140 11.14 10.78 -9.77
CA SER A 140 9.72 10.93 -9.48
C SER A 140 9.46 11.48 -8.08
N LEU A 141 8.24 11.97 -7.87
CA LEU A 141 7.73 12.44 -6.59
C LEU A 141 6.79 11.40 -5.97
N PRO A 142 6.77 11.26 -4.64
CA PRO A 142 6.09 10.18 -3.94
C PRO A 142 4.66 10.51 -3.51
N LEU A 143 3.96 9.48 -3.02
CA LEU A 143 2.95 9.61 -1.96
C LEU A 143 3.68 9.52 -0.62
N LEU A 144 3.41 10.44 0.28
CA LEU A 144 3.98 10.49 1.63
C LEU A 144 2.93 10.16 2.69
N ASN A 145 3.38 9.61 3.82
CA ASN A 145 2.55 9.22 4.95
C ASN A 145 1.55 8.12 4.59
N THR A 146 2.06 6.96 4.20
CA THR A 146 1.23 5.80 3.77
C THR A 146 0.90 4.85 4.92
N THR A 147 1.10 5.28 6.14
CA THR A 147 1.09 4.48 7.37
C THR A 147 -0.19 3.69 7.64
N GLU A 148 -1.34 4.20 7.19
CA GLU A 148 -2.61 3.50 7.34
C GLU A 148 -2.94 2.49 6.23
N ARG A 149 -2.02 2.26 5.30
CA ARG A 149 -2.17 1.24 4.25
C ARG A 149 -1.46 -0.05 4.61
N GLN A 150 -1.86 -0.66 5.72
CA GLN A 150 -1.28 -1.90 6.20
C GLN A 150 -2.07 -3.12 5.71
N VAL A 151 -1.36 -4.17 5.28
CA VAL A 151 -1.98 -5.48 5.10
C VAL A 151 -2.05 -6.16 6.47
N CYS A 152 -3.25 -6.57 6.86
CA CYS A 152 -3.52 -7.19 8.14
C CYS A 152 -4.05 -8.62 7.97
N VAL A 153 -3.80 -9.45 8.97
CA VAL A 153 -4.61 -10.65 9.20
C VAL A 153 -5.82 -10.19 10.02
N TRP A 154 -7.01 -10.35 9.47
CA TRP A 154 -8.27 -9.98 10.10
C TRP A 154 -8.97 -11.23 10.62
N ILE A 155 -9.47 -11.19 11.85
CA ILE A 155 -10.24 -12.26 12.44
C ILE A 155 -11.66 -11.82 12.75
N ASN A 156 -12.64 -12.67 12.47
CA ASN A 156 -14.04 -12.39 12.74
C ASN A 156 -14.35 -12.51 14.24
N THR A 157 -14.42 -11.38 14.93
CA THR A 157 -14.67 -11.31 16.37
C THR A 157 -16.11 -11.62 16.75
N LYS A 158 -17.05 -11.42 15.80
CA LYS A 158 -18.44 -11.83 15.99
C LYS A 158 -18.58 -13.35 16.02
N TRP A 159 -17.81 -14.06 15.19
CA TRP A 159 -17.76 -15.51 15.21
C TRP A 159 -17.11 -16.05 16.49
N LEU A 160 -16.03 -15.39 16.96
CA LEU A 160 -15.46 -15.71 18.28
C LEU A 160 -16.53 -15.61 19.38
N SER A 161 -17.27 -14.50 19.38
CA SER A 161 -18.34 -14.26 20.36
C SER A 161 -19.47 -15.29 20.26
N ALA A 162 -19.90 -15.65 19.03
CA ALA A 162 -20.96 -16.63 18.80
C ALA A 162 -20.60 -18.03 19.33
N LEU A 163 -19.32 -18.40 19.26
CA LEU A 163 -18.80 -19.67 19.73
C LEU A 163 -18.23 -19.61 21.17
N ASN A 164 -18.33 -18.46 21.86
CA ASN A 164 -17.75 -18.22 23.19
C ASN A 164 -16.23 -18.45 23.24
N LEU A 165 -15.51 -18.05 22.18
CA LEU A 165 -14.05 -18.13 22.09
C LEU A 165 -13.42 -16.78 22.41
N SER A 166 -12.19 -16.81 22.91
CA SER A 166 -11.34 -15.63 23.07
C SER A 166 -10.53 -15.38 21.81
N VAL A 167 -10.04 -14.15 21.63
CA VAL A 167 -9.04 -13.84 20.61
C VAL A 167 -7.80 -14.69 20.88
N PRO A 168 -7.28 -15.45 19.88
CA PRO A 168 -6.11 -16.30 20.06
C PRO A 168 -4.84 -15.49 20.33
N THR A 169 -3.94 -16.02 21.12
CA THR A 169 -2.65 -15.43 21.50
C THR A 169 -1.44 -16.28 21.10
N SER A 170 -1.69 -17.40 20.44
CA SER A 170 -0.67 -18.30 19.90
C SER A 170 -1.18 -19.01 18.64
N ILE A 171 -0.26 -19.61 17.89
CA ILE A 171 -0.61 -20.42 16.70
C ILE A 171 -1.47 -21.62 17.04
N ASP A 172 -1.23 -22.27 18.19
CA ASP A 172 -2.03 -23.40 18.64
C ASP A 172 -3.47 -22.95 18.94
N GLU A 173 -3.63 -21.84 19.68
CA GLU A 173 -4.96 -21.27 19.94
C GLU A 173 -5.65 -20.80 18.66
N LEU A 174 -4.91 -20.22 17.71
CA LEU A 174 -5.45 -19.84 16.42
C LEU A 174 -5.95 -21.06 15.64
N THR A 175 -5.19 -22.16 15.64
CA THR A 175 -5.59 -23.42 15.02
C THR A 175 -6.89 -23.95 15.61
N ASP A 176 -7.00 -23.94 16.95
CA ASP A 176 -8.23 -24.38 17.65
C ASP A 176 -9.43 -23.49 17.30
N VAL A 177 -9.22 -22.16 17.21
CA VAL A 177 -10.25 -21.21 16.80
C VAL A 177 -10.71 -21.47 15.36
N LEU A 178 -9.78 -21.66 14.43
CA LEU A 178 -10.11 -21.94 13.03
C LEU A 178 -10.84 -23.27 12.85
N LEU A 179 -10.50 -24.29 13.63
CA LEU A 179 -11.25 -25.55 13.68
C LEU A 179 -12.67 -25.35 14.20
N ALA A 180 -12.83 -24.54 15.25
CA ALA A 180 -14.13 -24.21 15.79
C ALA A 180 -14.97 -23.39 14.78
N PHE A 181 -14.38 -22.47 14.05
CA PHE A 181 -15.05 -21.76 12.95
C PHE A 181 -15.55 -22.73 11.89
N LYS A 182 -14.68 -23.65 11.43
CA LYS A 182 -15.01 -24.62 10.40
C LYS A 182 -16.12 -25.60 10.79
N THR A 183 -16.14 -26.03 12.06
CA THR A 183 -17.03 -27.12 12.52
C THR A 183 -18.28 -26.62 13.21
N GLY A 184 -18.28 -25.35 13.61
CA GLY A 184 -19.43 -24.67 14.20
C GLY A 184 -20.36 -24.10 13.12
N ASP A 185 -21.30 -23.30 13.54
CA ASP A 185 -22.18 -22.50 12.68
C ASP A 185 -22.17 -21.08 13.27
N PRO A 186 -21.02 -20.36 13.20
CA PRO A 186 -20.90 -19.07 13.86
C PRO A 186 -21.69 -17.97 13.13
N ASN A 187 -22.04 -18.13 11.85
CA ASN A 187 -22.89 -17.21 11.13
C ASN A 187 -24.40 -17.49 11.37
N GLY A 188 -24.75 -18.65 11.96
CA GLY A 188 -26.10 -19.01 12.39
C GLY A 188 -27.06 -19.33 11.24
N ASN A 189 -26.54 -19.71 10.06
CA ASN A 189 -27.36 -19.95 8.87
C ASN A 189 -27.75 -21.42 8.69
N TYR A 190 -27.32 -22.30 9.61
CA TYR A 190 -27.55 -23.76 9.60
C TYR A 190 -26.99 -24.49 8.37
N LYS A 191 -25.93 -23.96 7.77
CA LYS A 191 -25.18 -24.59 6.69
C LYS A 191 -23.74 -24.82 7.15
N GLN A 192 -23.02 -25.68 6.44
CA GLN A 192 -21.58 -25.83 6.61
C GLN A 192 -20.90 -25.14 5.40
N ASP A 193 -20.92 -23.82 5.41
CA ASP A 193 -20.35 -22.97 4.36
C ASP A 193 -19.25 -22.05 4.91
N GLU A 194 -18.78 -22.29 6.15
CA GLU A 194 -17.72 -21.53 6.76
C GLU A 194 -16.36 -21.83 6.13
N VAL A 195 -15.70 -20.78 5.68
CA VAL A 195 -14.30 -20.77 5.28
C VAL A 195 -13.48 -20.27 6.47
N ALA A 196 -12.90 -21.19 7.23
CA ALA A 196 -12.22 -20.86 8.49
C ALA A 196 -11.06 -19.87 8.28
N ALA A 197 -10.21 -20.13 7.27
CA ALA A 197 -9.15 -19.24 6.82
C ALA A 197 -9.29 -19.05 5.31
N ASP A 198 -9.75 -17.88 4.91
CA ASP A 198 -9.92 -17.47 3.53
C ASP A 198 -8.63 -16.83 3.02
N LEU A 199 -7.68 -17.71 2.71
CA LEU A 199 -6.34 -17.35 2.24
C LEU A 199 -6.15 -17.88 0.82
N ILE A 200 -5.79 -16.98 -0.09
CA ILE A 200 -5.62 -17.28 -1.51
C ILE A 200 -4.18 -17.03 -1.95
N GLY A 201 -3.51 -18.11 -2.35
CA GLY A 201 -2.11 -18.07 -2.75
C GLY A 201 -1.13 -18.02 -1.58
N VAL A 202 0.09 -18.43 -1.86
CA VAL A 202 1.18 -18.45 -0.86
C VAL A 202 1.51 -17.04 -0.38
N TYR A 203 1.29 -16.02 -1.21
CA TYR A 203 1.51 -14.62 -0.83
C TYR A 203 0.76 -14.23 0.44
N GLU A 204 -0.53 -14.53 0.51
CA GLU A 204 -1.32 -14.23 1.71
C GLU A 204 -0.90 -15.07 2.92
N MET A 205 -0.56 -16.34 2.68
CA MET A 205 -0.09 -17.22 3.76
C MET A 205 1.19 -16.69 4.41
N ARG A 206 2.09 -16.04 3.65
CA ARG A 206 3.32 -15.44 4.19
C ARG A 206 3.07 -14.28 5.16
N TRP A 207 1.87 -13.68 5.15
CA TRP A 207 1.50 -12.68 6.18
C TRP A 207 1.27 -13.27 7.57
N LEU A 208 1.31 -14.60 7.71
CA LEU A 208 1.33 -15.28 9.00
C LEU A 208 2.75 -15.41 9.61
N LEU A 209 3.82 -15.16 8.83
CA LEU A 209 5.21 -15.27 9.28
C LEU A 209 5.54 -14.47 10.55
N PRO A 210 4.96 -13.26 10.78
CA PRO A 210 5.19 -12.52 12.02
C PRO A 210 4.82 -13.29 13.29
N TYR A 211 3.83 -14.16 13.24
CA TYR A 211 3.44 -15.01 14.39
C TYR A 211 4.50 -16.08 14.74
N PHE A 212 5.41 -16.35 13.80
CA PHE A 212 6.59 -17.21 13.98
C PHE A 212 7.86 -16.42 14.30
N GLY A 213 7.74 -15.10 14.55
CA GLY A 213 8.87 -14.22 14.82
C GLY A 213 9.67 -13.82 13.57
N ILE A 214 9.10 -14.01 12.37
CA ILE A 214 9.75 -13.68 11.11
C ILE A 214 9.02 -12.52 10.45
N VAL A 215 9.65 -11.34 10.42
CA VAL A 215 9.19 -10.22 9.61
C VAL A 215 10.02 -10.22 8.32
N ALA A 216 9.37 -10.59 7.21
CA ALA A 216 10.03 -10.71 5.91
C ALA A 216 9.33 -9.85 4.85
N ASP A 217 10.11 -9.29 3.90
CA ASP A 217 9.60 -8.55 2.76
C ASP A 217 9.13 -9.47 1.61
N ASP A 218 8.72 -8.87 0.49
CA ASP A 218 8.29 -9.61 -0.69
C ASP A 218 9.41 -10.40 -1.36
N SER A 219 10.66 -9.99 -1.16
CA SER A 219 11.85 -10.69 -1.63
C SER A 219 12.23 -11.88 -0.73
N ASN A 220 11.46 -12.17 0.31
CA ASN A 220 11.76 -13.14 1.36
C ASN A 220 13.03 -12.84 2.16
N LEU A 221 13.39 -11.57 2.28
CA LEU A 221 14.45 -11.13 3.18
C LEU A 221 13.86 -10.84 4.56
N ALA A 222 14.57 -11.23 5.61
CA ALA A 222 14.19 -10.95 6.99
C ALA A 222 15.35 -10.26 7.71
N ARG A 223 15.06 -9.21 8.50
CA ARG A 223 16.06 -8.50 9.29
C ARG A 223 16.25 -9.17 10.64
N GLN A 224 17.50 -9.43 10.99
CA GLN A 224 17.88 -9.95 12.29
C GLN A 224 18.09 -8.84 13.31
N ALA A 225 18.14 -9.19 14.60
CA ALA A 225 18.32 -8.23 15.70
C ALA A 225 19.66 -7.47 15.63
N ASP A 226 20.68 -8.00 14.96
CA ASP A 226 21.98 -7.35 14.73
C ASP A 226 21.97 -6.44 13.48
N GLY A 227 20.81 -6.32 12.80
CA GLY A 227 20.63 -5.53 11.59
C GLY A 227 21.01 -6.25 10.29
N SER A 228 21.55 -7.46 10.35
CA SER A 228 21.85 -8.26 9.15
C SER A 228 20.57 -8.70 8.46
N LEU A 229 20.65 -8.90 7.14
CA LEU A 229 19.57 -9.49 6.34
C LEU A 229 19.91 -10.96 6.07
N VAL A 230 18.89 -11.79 6.21
CA VAL A 230 18.97 -13.22 5.88
C VAL A 230 17.78 -13.59 4.99
N PHE A 231 17.94 -14.65 4.20
CA PHE A 231 16.82 -15.17 3.42
C PHE A 231 15.88 -15.94 4.36
N ALA A 232 14.63 -15.50 4.51
CA ALA A 232 13.70 -15.97 5.53
C ALA A 232 13.52 -17.49 5.60
N PRO A 233 13.48 -18.25 4.47
CA PRO A 233 13.44 -19.72 4.50
C PRO A 233 14.58 -20.40 5.25
N GLU A 234 15.72 -19.72 5.47
CA GLU A 234 16.85 -20.27 6.24
C GLU A 234 16.64 -20.22 7.76
N LEU A 235 15.64 -19.46 8.21
CA LEU A 235 15.31 -19.36 9.64
C LEU A 235 14.59 -20.64 10.11
N PRO A 236 14.98 -21.22 11.25
CA PRO A 236 14.33 -22.44 11.76
C PRO A 236 12.80 -22.31 11.88
N ALA A 237 12.31 -21.18 12.35
CA ALA A 237 10.88 -20.90 12.52
C ALA A 237 10.10 -20.89 11.19
N TYR A 238 10.77 -20.73 10.05
CA TYR A 238 10.13 -20.83 8.74
C TYR A 238 9.64 -22.26 8.43
N ARG A 239 10.37 -23.26 8.92
CA ARG A 239 9.92 -24.65 8.82
C ARG A 239 8.68 -24.91 9.67
N ASP A 240 8.62 -24.30 10.86
CA ASP A 240 7.45 -24.42 11.74
C ASP A 240 6.22 -23.77 11.10
N PHE A 241 6.39 -22.63 10.41
CA PHE A 241 5.34 -22.02 9.60
C PHE A 241 4.82 -22.98 8.52
N ILE A 242 5.70 -23.61 7.75
CA ILE A 242 5.30 -24.60 6.71
C ILE A 242 4.61 -25.81 7.36
N ALA A 243 5.09 -26.29 8.50
CA ALA A 243 4.49 -27.40 9.24
C ALA A 243 3.05 -27.07 9.69
N THR A 244 2.83 -25.82 10.15
CA THR A 244 1.49 -25.34 10.51
C THR A 244 0.56 -25.30 9.28
N LEU A 245 1.02 -24.78 8.15
CA LEU A 245 0.22 -24.81 6.91
C LEU A 245 -0.12 -26.24 6.49
N ARG A 246 0.82 -27.17 6.64
CA ARG A 246 0.58 -28.60 6.39
C ARG A 246 -0.50 -29.16 7.31
N ASP A 247 -0.41 -28.87 8.61
CA ASP A 247 -1.39 -29.31 9.59
C ASP A 247 -2.78 -28.74 9.27
N TRP A 248 -2.86 -27.46 8.88
CA TRP A 248 -4.11 -26.82 8.45
C TRP A 248 -4.71 -27.45 7.20
N VAL A 249 -3.89 -27.92 6.27
CA VAL A 249 -4.37 -28.69 5.11
C VAL A 249 -4.89 -30.06 5.55
N ASP A 250 -4.16 -30.79 6.40
CA ASP A 250 -4.56 -32.11 6.89
C ASP A 250 -5.84 -32.07 7.72
N GLN A 251 -6.07 -30.98 8.45
CA GLN A 251 -7.31 -30.71 9.21
C GLN A 251 -8.41 -30.07 8.33
N GLY A 252 -8.10 -29.71 7.11
CA GLY A 252 -9.01 -29.08 6.14
C GLY A 252 -9.44 -27.67 6.54
N ILE A 253 -8.62 -26.95 7.31
CA ILE A 253 -8.74 -25.51 7.54
C ILE A 253 -8.41 -24.79 6.23
N LEU A 254 -7.35 -25.22 5.55
CA LEU A 254 -6.98 -24.79 4.20
C LEU A 254 -7.27 -25.90 3.18
N THR A 255 -7.64 -25.52 1.97
CA THR A 255 -7.73 -26.45 0.85
C THR A 255 -6.39 -26.49 0.10
N LYS A 256 -6.10 -27.61 -0.59
CA LYS A 256 -4.91 -27.70 -1.45
C LYS A 256 -4.95 -26.69 -2.58
N ASP A 257 -6.13 -26.39 -3.09
CA ASP A 257 -6.33 -25.43 -4.18
C ASP A 257 -5.98 -23.99 -3.76
N ALA A 258 -6.05 -23.66 -2.47
CA ALA A 258 -5.68 -22.35 -1.95
C ALA A 258 -4.22 -21.96 -2.28
N PHE A 259 -3.32 -22.95 -2.42
CA PHE A 259 -1.90 -22.69 -2.71
C PHE A 259 -1.61 -22.34 -4.18
N THR A 260 -2.52 -22.69 -5.08
CA THR A 260 -2.38 -22.46 -6.54
C THR A 260 -3.40 -21.46 -7.06
N ALA A 261 -4.38 -21.10 -6.25
CA ALA A 261 -5.36 -20.09 -6.59
C ALA A 261 -4.68 -18.72 -6.76
N MET A 262 -5.13 -17.97 -7.74
CA MET A 262 -4.79 -16.56 -7.90
C MET A 262 -6.04 -15.74 -7.63
N HIS A 263 -5.89 -14.59 -6.98
CA HIS A 263 -6.99 -13.66 -6.87
C HIS A 263 -7.55 -13.35 -8.26
N SER A 264 -8.80 -13.73 -8.47
CA SER A 264 -9.54 -13.23 -9.62
C SER A 264 -10.16 -11.90 -9.20
N THR A 265 -9.73 -10.82 -9.83
CA THR A 265 -10.41 -9.51 -9.67
C THR A 265 -11.90 -9.56 -10.03
N ALA A 266 -12.32 -10.61 -10.76
CA ALA A 266 -13.72 -10.87 -11.08
C ALA A 266 -14.52 -11.42 -9.87
N ALA A 267 -13.89 -12.08 -8.91
CA ALA A 267 -14.57 -12.53 -7.68
C ALA A 267 -14.92 -11.35 -6.76
N LEU A 268 -14.14 -10.26 -6.82
CA LEU A 268 -14.38 -9.03 -6.06
C LEU A 268 -15.58 -8.22 -6.60
N SER A 269 -15.98 -8.44 -7.85
CA SER A 269 -17.13 -7.75 -8.47
C SER A 269 -18.46 -8.49 -8.30
N SER A 270 -18.45 -9.74 -7.87
CA SER A 270 -19.67 -10.55 -7.72
C SER A 270 -20.38 -10.41 -6.36
N SER A 271 -19.74 -9.77 -5.38
CA SER A 271 -20.37 -9.44 -4.08
C SER A 271 -21.29 -8.21 -4.12
N SER A 272 -21.55 -7.65 -5.32
CA SER A 272 -22.41 -6.49 -5.50
C SER A 272 -23.92 -6.81 -5.56
N ASP A 273 -24.31 -8.08 -5.49
CA ASP A 273 -25.71 -8.43 -5.30
C ASP A 273 -26.10 -8.16 -3.84
N GLU A 274 -26.79 -7.06 -3.63
CA GLU A 274 -27.27 -6.56 -2.31
C GLU A 274 -28.17 -7.58 -1.55
N GLU A 275 -28.45 -8.75 -2.09
CA GLU A 275 -29.37 -9.72 -1.49
C GLU A 275 -28.67 -10.79 -0.61
N ASP A 276 -27.37 -11.10 -0.79
CA ASP A 276 -26.68 -12.06 0.07
C ASP A 276 -25.69 -11.36 1.02
N THR A 277 -26.12 -11.10 2.24
CA THR A 277 -25.32 -10.53 3.32
C THR A 277 -24.66 -11.58 4.21
N THR A 278 -24.66 -12.86 3.79
CA THR A 278 -24.10 -13.95 4.57
C THR A 278 -22.59 -13.85 4.58
N VAL A 279 -22.01 -13.77 5.78
CA VAL A 279 -20.56 -13.80 5.99
C VAL A 279 -20.13 -15.25 6.12
N THR A 280 -19.19 -15.68 5.26
CA THR A 280 -18.68 -17.04 5.25
C THR A 280 -17.22 -17.15 5.67
N SER A 281 -16.49 -16.05 5.79
CA SER A 281 -15.04 -16.06 6.06
C SER A 281 -14.73 -15.77 7.54
N GLY A 282 -13.88 -16.57 8.16
CA GLY A 282 -13.45 -16.44 9.56
C GLY A 282 -12.19 -15.61 9.73
N LEU A 283 -11.19 -15.86 8.89
CA LEU A 283 -9.90 -15.16 8.88
C LEU A 283 -9.57 -14.73 7.45
N LEU A 284 -9.07 -13.51 7.29
CA LEU A 284 -8.75 -12.87 6.02
C LEU A 284 -7.35 -12.26 6.06
N VAL A 285 -6.70 -12.12 4.90
CA VAL A 285 -5.50 -11.30 4.74
C VAL A 285 -5.76 -10.23 3.69
N THR A 286 -5.85 -8.98 4.11
CA THR A 286 -6.15 -7.86 3.21
C THR A 286 -5.78 -6.53 3.87
N MET A 287 -5.70 -5.45 3.08
CA MET A 287 -5.63 -4.08 3.64
C MET A 287 -6.94 -3.68 4.31
N THR A 288 -8.07 -4.10 3.73
CA THR A 288 -9.40 -3.76 4.25
C THR A 288 -10.37 -4.90 4.00
N PRO A 289 -11.22 -5.28 4.96
CA PRO A 289 -12.20 -6.35 4.75
C PRO A 289 -13.24 -6.10 3.65
N TYR A 290 -13.43 -4.88 3.18
CA TYR A 290 -14.41 -4.54 2.13
C TYR A 290 -14.31 -5.37 0.87
N THR A 291 -13.12 -5.88 0.56
CA THR A 291 -12.88 -6.66 -0.64
C THR A 291 -13.35 -8.11 -0.53
N HIS A 292 -13.69 -8.55 0.70
CA HIS A 292 -14.01 -9.94 1.00
C HIS A 292 -15.41 -10.10 1.60
N VAL A 293 -15.91 -9.06 2.28
CA VAL A 293 -17.17 -9.15 3.01
C VAL A 293 -18.07 -7.93 2.74
N PRO A 294 -19.41 -8.06 2.91
CA PRO A 294 -20.31 -6.93 2.81
C PRO A 294 -19.92 -5.79 3.76
N SER A 295 -20.13 -4.54 3.34
CA SER A 295 -19.78 -3.36 4.13
C SER A 295 -20.36 -3.40 5.56
N SER A 296 -21.55 -3.96 5.74
CA SER A 296 -22.20 -4.12 7.05
C SER A 296 -21.47 -5.06 8.01
N ALA A 297 -20.57 -5.90 7.51
CA ALA A 297 -19.81 -6.88 8.29
C ALA A 297 -18.36 -6.46 8.56
N VAL A 298 -17.88 -5.35 7.98
CA VAL A 298 -16.48 -4.92 8.14
C VAL A 298 -16.09 -4.73 9.60
N THR A 299 -16.99 -4.15 10.41
CA THR A 299 -16.76 -3.94 11.85
C THR A 299 -16.85 -5.22 12.71
N ASP A 300 -17.23 -6.35 12.11
CA ASP A 300 -17.18 -7.66 12.75
C ASP A 300 -15.76 -8.24 12.76
N TYR A 301 -14.80 -7.62 12.06
CA TYR A 301 -13.40 -8.06 11.94
C TYR A 301 -12.44 -7.10 12.63
N GLU A 302 -11.47 -7.64 13.33
CA GLU A 302 -10.37 -6.89 13.92
C GLU A 302 -9.02 -7.42 13.43
N ALA A 303 -8.01 -6.55 13.38
CA ALA A 303 -6.64 -6.96 13.12
C ALA A 303 -6.13 -7.89 14.22
N LEU A 304 -5.73 -9.09 13.84
CA LEU A 304 -5.19 -10.09 14.75
C LEU A 304 -3.70 -9.81 14.99
N LEU A 305 -3.37 -9.26 16.13
CA LEU A 305 -1.99 -8.98 16.53
C LEU A 305 -1.61 -9.95 17.67
N MET A 306 -1.01 -11.08 17.28
CA MET A 306 -0.52 -12.07 18.25
C MET A 306 0.98 -11.88 18.50
N PRO A 307 1.45 -12.10 19.74
CA PRO A 307 2.89 -12.20 20.00
C PRO A 307 3.48 -13.46 19.37
N ASP A 308 4.75 -13.40 19.02
CA ASP A 308 5.54 -14.57 18.66
C ASP A 308 5.96 -15.37 19.92
N ALA A 309 6.68 -16.46 19.75
CA ALA A 309 7.16 -17.29 20.86
C ALA A 309 8.10 -16.56 21.85
N SER A 310 8.67 -15.43 21.48
CA SER A 310 9.46 -14.56 22.37
C SER A 310 8.61 -13.60 23.18
N GLY A 311 7.33 -13.49 22.88
CA GLY A 311 6.39 -12.53 23.45
C GLY A 311 6.40 -11.17 22.75
N ALA A 312 7.09 -11.03 21.63
CA ALA A 312 7.11 -9.80 20.84
C ALA A 312 5.98 -9.82 19.80
N THR A 313 5.30 -8.69 19.67
CA THR A 313 4.36 -8.44 18.56
C THR A 313 5.06 -7.53 17.57
N ARG A 314 5.33 -8.06 16.39
CA ARG A 314 5.95 -7.32 15.28
C ARG A 314 5.17 -7.58 14.01
N TRP A 315 5.18 -6.62 13.11
CA TRP A 315 4.49 -6.75 11.84
C TRP A 315 5.36 -6.24 10.69
N ARG A 316 5.01 -6.61 9.48
CA ARG A 316 5.68 -6.13 8.27
C ARG A 316 5.01 -4.84 7.82
N ASP A 317 5.80 -3.78 7.65
CA ASP A 317 5.37 -2.60 6.92
C ASP A 317 5.44 -2.87 5.41
N LEU A 318 4.31 -2.79 4.72
CA LEU A 318 4.23 -3.07 3.29
C LEU A 318 4.84 -1.95 2.45
N LEU A 319 4.51 -0.70 2.76
CA LEU A 319 4.81 0.45 1.93
C LEU A 319 5.85 1.39 2.56
N GLY A 320 6.04 1.32 3.89
CA GLY A 320 6.70 2.37 4.64
C GLY A 320 5.93 3.69 4.55
N ASP A 321 6.60 4.80 4.89
CA ASP A 321 6.00 6.13 4.83
C ASP A 321 6.05 6.76 3.43
N VAL A 322 6.74 6.13 2.48
CA VAL A 322 7.05 6.72 1.18
C VAL A 322 6.78 5.73 0.06
N TRP A 323 5.76 6.01 -0.72
CA TRP A 323 5.50 5.29 -1.97
C TRP A 323 6.04 6.10 -3.15
N THR A 324 7.12 5.65 -3.77
CA THR A 324 7.78 6.33 -4.89
C THR A 324 7.07 6.08 -6.24
N GLY A 325 7.52 6.76 -7.29
CA GLY A 325 7.01 6.51 -8.64
C GLY A 325 5.68 7.17 -8.99
N CYS A 326 5.16 8.10 -8.15
CA CYS A 326 3.80 8.60 -8.32
C CYS A 326 3.66 9.73 -9.36
N PHE A 327 4.66 10.61 -9.49
CA PHE A 327 4.63 11.74 -10.42
C PHE A 327 6.01 11.99 -11.02
N ALA A 328 6.11 12.14 -12.33
CA ALA A 328 7.35 12.47 -12.99
C ALA A 328 7.16 13.57 -14.04
N VAL A 329 8.20 14.37 -14.26
CA VAL A 329 8.25 15.39 -15.31
C VAL A 329 9.08 14.83 -16.48
N THR A 330 8.56 14.92 -17.68
CA THR A 330 9.21 14.39 -18.88
C THR A 330 10.08 15.46 -19.56
N SER A 331 11.03 15.04 -20.36
CA SER A 331 11.98 15.96 -21.00
C SER A 331 11.36 16.95 -22.01
N PRO A 332 10.25 16.66 -22.75
CA PRO A 332 9.60 17.67 -23.59
C PRO A 332 8.80 18.74 -22.84
N CYS A 333 8.60 18.61 -21.51
CA CYS A 333 7.88 19.61 -20.73
C CYS A 333 8.58 20.98 -20.82
N GLU A 334 7.89 21.97 -21.39
CA GLU A 334 8.44 23.31 -21.60
C GLU A 334 8.57 24.13 -20.30
N ASP A 335 7.71 23.88 -19.31
CA ASP A 335 7.74 24.56 -17.99
C ASP A 335 7.72 23.53 -16.83
N PRO A 336 8.86 22.86 -16.55
CA PRO A 336 8.96 21.96 -15.40
C PRO A 336 8.64 22.63 -14.06
N ALA A 337 8.90 23.95 -13.94
CA ALA A 337 8.58 24.68 -12.72
C ALA A 337 7.07 24.81 -12.50
N ALA A 338 6.28 24.98 -13.57
CA ALA A 338 4.82 24.96 -13.48
C ALA A 338 4.32 23.56 -13.07
N ALA A 339 4.88 22.50 -13.64
CA ALA A 339 4.53 21.13 -13.28
C ALA A 339 4.81 20.85 -11.78
N LEU A 340 5.96 21.29 -11.29
CA LEU A 340 6.33 21.15 -9.89
C LEU A 340 5.45 21.99 -8.97
N ARG A 341 5.09 23.22 -9.32
CA ARG A 341 4.15 24.04 -8.53
C ARG A 341 2.76 23.40 -8.47
N TRP A 342 2.32 22.79 -9.57
CA TRP A 342 1.05 22.09 -9.62
C TRP A 342 1.02 20.93 -8.63
N VAL A 343 2.01 20.05 -8.67
CA VAL A 343 2.05 18.88 -7.80
C VAL A 343 2.43 19.23 -6.37
N ASP A 344 3.20 20.28 -6.11
CA ASP A 344 3.55 20.74 -4.75
C ASP A 344 2.34 21.13 -3.92
N ALA A 345 1.26 21.61 -4.57
CA ALA A 345 0.01 21.88 -3.89
C ALA A 345 -0.56 20.62 -3.17
N LEU A 346 -0.31 19.44 -3.70
CA LEU A 346 -0.77 18.16 -3.12
C LEU A 346 0.01 17.75 -1.86
N TYR A 347 1.17 18.34 -1.62
CA TYR A 347 1.94 18.20 -0.38
C TYR A 347 1.56 19.23 0.69
N GLY A 348 0.72 20.20 0.34
CA GLY A 348 0.08 21.13 1.25
C GLY A 348 -1.30 20.65 1.69
N GLU A 349 -1.81 21.19 2.80
CA GLU A 349 -3.10 20.79 3.38
C GLU A 349 -4.26 20.92 2.39
N ASP A 350 -4.39 22.08 1.72
CA ASP A 350 -5.52 22.34 0.81
C ASP A 350 -5.57 21.36 -0.38
N GLY A 351 -4.43 21.09 -0.99
CA GLY A 351 -4.33 20.15 -2.12
C GLY A 351 -4.52 18.70 -1.70
N ALA A 352 -3.96 18.31 -0.55
CA ALA A 352 -4.18 16.99 0.02
C ALA A 352 -5.67 16.76 0.28
N LEU A 353 -6.34 17.68 0.97
CA LEU A 353 -7.79 17.56 1.22
C LEU A 353 -8.61 17.56 -0.07
N LEU A 354 -8.20 18.34 -1.07
CA LEU A 354 -8.86 18.35 -2.37
C LEU A 354 -8.86 16.97 -3.03
N ALA A 355 -7.76 16.23 -2.92
CA ALA A 355 -7.62 14.89 -3.49
C ALA A 355 -8.44 13.82 -2.74
N TYR A 356 -8.56 13.95 -1.42
CA TYR A 356 -9.13 12.92 -0.55
C TYR A 356 -10.56 13.19 -0.07
N ALA A 357 -10.99 14.46 -0.01
CA ALA A 357 -12.31 14.86 0.49
C ALA A 357 -13.02 15.89 -0.39
N GLY A 358 -12.30 16.59 -1.26
CA GLY A 358 -12.85 17.69 -2.04
C GLY A 358 -12.82 19.01 -1.27
N VAL A 359 -13.86 19.83 -1.43
CA VAL A 359 -13.96 21.19 -0.89
C VAL A 359 -14.94 21.23 0.29
N GLU A 360 -14.52 21.82 1.40
CA GLU A 360 -15.41 22.05 2.54
C GLU A 360 -16.62 22.91 2.15
N GLY A 361 -17.77 22.52 2.64
CA GLY A 361 -19.04 23.18 2.31
C GLY A 361 -19.65 22.77 0.98
N GLU A 362 -18.88 22.24 0.04
CA GLU A 362 -19.35 21.70 -1.25
C GLU A 362 -19.44 20.18 -1.22
N ASP A 363 -18.34 19.48 -0.91
CA ASP A 363 -18.22 18.03 -0.98
C ASP A 363 -18.32 17.37 0.39
N TYR A 364 -17.78 18.02 1.41
CA TYR A 364 -17.86 17.56 2.80
C TYR A 364 -18.19 18.70 3.75
N ALA A 365 -18.56 18.36 4.97
CA ALA A 365 -18.80 19.32 6.05
C ALA A 365 -18.42 18.72 7.40
N TRP A 366 -17.97 19.58 8.32
CA TRP A 366 -17.75 19.23 9.71
C TRP A 366 -19.06 19.07 10.46
N ASN A 367 -19.15 18.04 11.27
CA ASN A 367 -20.24 17.78 12.20
C ASN A 367 -20.01 18.50 13.54
N ALA A 368 -21.05 18.61 14.36
CA ALA A 368 -20.96 19.27 15.65
C ALA A 368 -20.06 18.55 16.68
N ASP A 369 -19.81 17.28 16.47
CA ASP A 369 -18.96 16.41 17.32
C ASP A 369 -17.48 16.44 16.94
N GLY A 370 -17.12 17.19 15.88
CA GLY A 370 -15.74 17.30 15.39
C GLY A 370 -15.36 16.23 14.38
N THR A 371 -16.29 15.37 13.96
CA THR A 371 -16.12 14.48 12.80
C THR A 371 -16.52 15.22 11.52
N TRP A 372 -16.24 14.65 10.35
CA TRP A 372 -16.70 15.19 9.07
C TRP A 372 -17.40 14.12 8.24
N SER A 373 -18.30 14.56 7.35
CA SER A 373 -19.06 13.67 6.47
C SER A 373 -19.09 14.23 5.06
N PHE A 374 -19.14 13.34 4.06
CA PHE A 374 -19.46 13.75 2.70
C PHE A 374 -20.89 14.29 2.60
N LYS A 375 -21.09 15.31 1.80
CA LYS A 375 -22.39 15.92 1.53
C LYS A 375 -23.14 15.11 0.46
N ILE A 376 -23.75 14.03 0.91
CA ILE A 376 -24.57 13.14 0.08
C ILE A 376 -26.00 13.69 -0.01
N THR A 377 -26.58 13.63 -1.21
CA THR A 377 -27.98 14.03 -1.47
C THR A 377 -28.65 12.98 -2.36
N ASN A 378 -29.95 13.10 -2.57
CA ASN A 378 -30.69 12.20 -3.49
C ASN A 378 -30.16 12.24 -4.94
N SER A 379 -29.49 13.34 -5.33
CA SER A 379 -28.96 13.55 -6.68
C SER A 379 -27.43 13.48 -6.73
N ARG A 380 -26.76 13.22 -5.61
CA ARG A 380 -25.30 13.13 -5.52
C ARG A 380 -24.91 12.11 -4.46
N THR A 381 -24.60 10.93 -4.90
CA THR A 381 -24.21 9.80 -4.06
C THR A 381 -22.73 9.85 -3.70
N ILE A 382 -22.28 8.98 -2.79
CA ILE A 382 -20.85 8.80 -2.50
C ILE A 382 -20.08 8.33 -3.74
N ASN A 383 -20.71 7.52 -4.60
CA ASN A 383 -20.07 7.07 -5.83
C ASN A 383 -19.88 8.22 -6.83
N ASP A 384 -20.83 9.17 -6.88
CA ASP A 384 -20.66 10.37 -7.71
C ASP A 384 -19.50 11.25 -7.20
N ILE A 385 -19.32 11.35 -5.88
CA ILE A 385 -18.20 12.07 -5.28
C ILE A 385 -16.89 11.36 -5.61
N ARG A 386 -16.82 10.05 -5.41
CA ARG A 386 -15.62 9.23 -5.74
C ARG A 386 -15.26 9.32 -7.22
N ALA A 387 -16.24 9.29 -8.11
CA ALA A 387 -15.99 9.31 -9.55
C ALA A 387 -15.59 10.69 -10.09
N ASN A 388 -16.10 11.79 -9.52
CA ASN A 388 -15.98 13.12 -10.13
C ASN A 388 -15.13 14.11 -9.31
N VAL A 389 -14.87 13.83 -8.05
CA VAL A 389 -14.21 14.76 -7.12
C VAL A 389 -12.88 14.23 -6.61
N LEU A 390 -12.82 12.95 -6.19
CA LEU A 390 -11.69 12.39 -5.49
C LEU A 390 -10.69 11.74 -6.44
N MET A 391 -9.40 11.82 -6.10
CA MET A 391 -8.31 11.30 -6.91
C MET A 391 -7.50 10.18 -6.22
N TYR A 392 -7.76 9.89 -4.95
CA TYR A 392 -6.99 8.90 -4.18
C TYR A 392 -7.26 7.43 -4.55
N THR A 393 -8.28 7.17 -5.36
CA THR A 393 -8.63 5.81 -5.81
C THR A 393 -7.71 5.33 -6.93
N GLY A 394 -7.55 4.02 -7.06
CA GLY A 394 -6.68 3.42 -8.09
C GLY A 394 -5.22 3.35 -7.64
N THR A 395 -4.30 3.79 -8.49
CA THR A 395 -2.85 3.80 -8.23
C THR A 395 -2.42 4.92 -7.27
N ALA A 396 -1.16 4.89 -6.82
CA ALA A 396 -0.65 5.85 -5.85
C ALA A 396 -0.72 7.29 -6.35
N MET A 397 -1.45 8.12 -5.62
CA MET A 397 -1.59 9.55 -5.85
C MET A 397 -0.34 10.28 -5.31
N PRO A 398 0.35 11.15 -6.07
CA PRO A 398 1.40 11.98 -5.49
C PRO A 398 0.84 12.95 -4.47
N GLY A 399 1.58 13.23 -3.41
CA GLY A 399 1.17 14.19 -2.39
C GLY A 399 1.33 13.67 -0.97
N LEU A 400 0.68 14.34 -0.03
CA LEU A 400 0.63 13.95 1.38
C LEU A 400 -0.72 13.30 1.69
N TYR A 401 -0.70 12.11 2.27
CA TYR A 401 -1.92 11.52 2.80
C TYR A 401 -2.35 12.27 4.08
N PRO A 402 -3.59 12.79 4.13
CA PRO A 402 -4.05 13.62 5.25
C PRO A 402 -4.63 12.76 6.39
N GLY A 403 -3.82 11.88 7.00
CA GLY A 403 -4.26 10.88 7.99
C GLY A 403 -5.05 11.48 9.16
N ASP A 404 -4.56 12.54 9.78
CA ASP A 404 -5.24 13.24 10.89
C ASP A 404 -6.65 13.76 10.52
N PHE A 405 -6.87 14.08 9.25
CA PHE A 405 -8.17 14.48 8.75
C PHE A 405 -9.06 13.26 8.50
N ILE A 406 -8.53 12.24 7.83
CA ILE A 406 -9.26 11.01 7.51
C ILE A 406 -9.70 10.29 8.79
N ALA A 407 -8.86 10.27 9.83
CA ALA A 407 -9.20 9.72 11.15
C ALA A 407 -10.48 10.29 11.77
N LYS A 408 -10.93 11.47 11.32
CA LYS A 408 -12.13 12.15 11.81
C LYS A 408 -13.36 11.94 10.93
N VAL A 409 -13.30 11.00 9.99
CA VAL A 409 -14.48 10.68 9.16
C VAL A 409 -15.61 10.12 10.01
N ALA A 410 -16.85 10.57 9.75
CA ALA A 410 -18.02 10.12 10.50
C ALA A 410 -18.58 8.76 10.05
N SER A 411 -17.87 8.04 9.19
CA SER A 411 -18.19 6.67 8.82
C SER A 411 -17.69 5.71 9.90
N PRO A 412 -18.55 4.99 10.61
CA PRO A 412 -18.10 4.02 11.63
C PRO A 412 -17.21 2.93 11.05
N ILE A 413 -17.43 2.57 9.78
CA ILE A 413 -16.66 1.54 9.08
C ILE A 413 -15.27 2.06 8.75
N ASP A 414 -15.15 3.24 8.16
CA ASP A 414 -13.85 3.82 7.80
C ASP A 414 -13.03 4.15 9.05
N ALA A 415 -13.69 4.66 10.09
CA ALA A 415 -13.05 4.91 11.39
C ALA A 415 -12.52 3.61 12.03
N HIS A 416 -13.29 2.51 11.94
CA HIS A 416 -12.87 1.20 12.44
C HIS A 416 -11.64 0.68 11.68
N VAL A 417 -11.67 0.70 10.33
CA VAL A 417 -10.53 0.26 9.52
C VAL A 417 -9.29 1.09 9.81
N PHE A 418 -9.44 2.41 9.92
CA PHE A 418 -8.36 3.32 10.29
C PHE A 418 -7.76 2.94 11.66
N GLU A 419 -8.58 2.76 12.69
CA GLU A 419 -8.12 2.36 14.03
C GLU A 419 -7.34 1.03 13.99
N GLN A 420 -7.81 0.04 13.22
CA GLN A 420 -7.12 -1.23 13.11
C GLN A 420 -5.76 -1.08 12.40
N ASN A 421 -5.70 -0.30 11.32
CA ASN A 421 -4.46 -0.02 10.61
C ASN A 421 -3.44 0.71 11.50
N GLU A 422 -3.86 1.69 12.30
CA GLU A 422 -3.01 2.37 13.28
C GLU A 422 -2.41 1.38 14.30
N ARG A 423 -3.21 0.42 14.78
CA ARG A 423 -2.73 -0.63 15.69
C ARG A 423 -1.67 -1.51 15.04
N VAL A 424 -1.84 -1.85 13.77
CA VAL A 424 -0.86 -2.65 13.01
C VAL A 424 0.39 -1.83 12.75
N HIS A 425 0.24 -0.59 12.28
CA HIS A 425 1.37 0.30 12.01
C HIS A 425 2.25 0.52 13.24
N ALA A 426 1.66 0.67 14.43
CA ALA A 426 2.40 0.87 15.68
C ALA A 426 3.40 -0.26 16.01
N VAL A 427 3.26 -1.44 15.41
CA VAL A 427 4.14 -2.61 15.58
C VAL A 427 4.84 -3.03 14.28
N SER A 428 4.67 -2.24 13.21
CA SER A 428 5.23 -2.52 11.89
C SER A 428 6.67 -2.06 11.77
N GLU A 429 7.45 -2.78 10.99
CA GLU A 429 8.84 -2.45 10.68
C GLU A 429 9.17 -2.69 9.20
N GLN A 430 9.98 -1.82 8.63
CA GLN A 430 10.56 -2.05 7.31
C GLN A 430 11.71 -3.05 7.38
N VAL A 431 11.64 -4.08 6.55
CA VAL A 431 12.68 -5.12 6.47
C VAL A 431 13.92 -4.62 5.73
N VAL A 432 13.71 -4.06 4.54
CA VAL A 432 14.77 -3.52 3.69
C VAL A 432 14.77 -2.00 3.81
N PRO A 433 15.94 -1.35 3.94
CA PRO A 433 16.00 0.10 3.99
C PRO A 433 15.44 0.73 2.72
N ALA A 434 14.84 1.91 2.86
CA ALA A 434 14.26 2.67 1.76
C ALA A 434 15.30 3.27 0.78
N HIS A 435 16.53 2.76 0.76
CA HIS A 435 17.59 3.23 -0.13
C HIS A 435 17.59 2.45 -1.44
N ALA A 436 17.75 3.17 -2.54
CA ALA A 436 17.87 2.53 -3.84
C ALA A 436 19.21 1.82 -4.00
N LEU A 437 19.18 0.63 -4.59
CA LEU A 437 20.36 -0.04 -5.12
C LEU A 437 20.91 0.73 -6.34
N SER A 438 22.17 0.51 -6.70
CA SER A 438 22.66 0.94 -8.01
C SER A 438 21.85 0.28 -9.13
N THR A 439 21.88 0.85 -10.34
CA THR A 439 21.14 0.30 -11.50
C THR A 439 21.40 -1.17 -11.71
N ASP A 440 22.67 -1.57 -11.76
CA ASP A 440 23.05 -2.98 -11.92
C ASP A 440 22.60 -3.83 -10.73
N GLY A 441 22.71 -3.30 -9.50
CA GLY A 441 22.25 -3.96 -8.29
C GLY A 441 20.73 -4.16 -8.28
N GLN A 442 19.96 -3.15 -8.70
CA GLN A 442 18.50 -3.25 -8.78
C GLN A 442 18.04 -4.24 -9.85
N GLN A 443 18.66 -4.22 -11.03
CA GLN A 443 18.39 -5.22 -12.06
C GLN A 443 18.69 -6.62 -11.54
N ARG A 444 19.85 -6.82 -10.92
CA ARG A 444 20.23 -8.11 -10.38
C ARG A 444 19.30 -8.58 -9.26
N ALA A 445 18.90 -7.69 -8.36
CA ALA A 445 17.94 -7.99 -7.30
C ALA A 445 16.59 -8.42 -7.88
N ASN A 446 16.09 -7.73 -8.92
CA ASN A 446 14.83 -8.09 -9.58
C ASN A 446 14.89 -9.49 -10.22
N GLU A 447 15.99 -9.82 -10.92
CA GLU A 447 16.23 -11.15 -11.49
C GLU A 447 16.22 -12.24 -10.41
N LEU A 448 16.94 -12.01 -9.32
CA LEU A 448 17.01 -12.96 -8.19
C LEU A 448 15.65 -13.11 -7.51
N THR A 449 14.97 -12.01 -7.21
CA THR A 449 13.65 -12.02 -6.56
C THR A 449 12.62 -12.79 -7.40
N ALA A 450 12.61 -12.60 -8.72
CA ALA A 450 11.68 -13.31 -9.60
C ALA A 450 11.90 -14.82 -9.59
N VAL A 451 13.17 -15.25 -9.63
CA VAL A 451 13.52 -16.68 -9.59
C VAL A 451 13.25 -17.27 -8.22
N LEU A 452 13.74 -16.63 -7.16
CA LEU A 452 13.63 -17.10 -5.78
C LEU A 452 12.16 -17.12 -5.30
N GLY A 453 11.37 -16.10 -5.63
CA GLY A 453 9.95 -16.04 -5.27
C GLY A 453 9.20 -17.26 -5.80
N GLY A 454 9.38 -17.61 -7.07
CA GLY A 454 8.77 -18.80 -7.64
C GLY A 454 9.26 -20.13 -7.04
N LEU A 455 10.52 -20.20 -6.57
CA LEU A 455 11.05 -21.37 -5.88
C LEU A 455 10.50 -21.48 -4.45
N VAL A 456 10.36 -20.35 -3.75
CA VAL A 456 9.79 -20.28 -2.40
C VAL A 456 8.33 -20.69 -2.43
N ASP A 457 7.52 -20.09 -3.30
CA ASP A 457 6.08 -20.37 -3.39
C ASP A 457 5.81 -21.83 -3.73
N ARG A 458 6.55 -22.38 -4.71
CA ARG A 458 6.45 -23.81 -5.04
C ARG A 458 6.90 -24.71 -3.89
N GLY A 459 7.96 -24.34 -3.17
CA GLY A 459 8.46 -25.11 -2.02
C GLY A 459 7.42 -25.16 -0.91
N ILE A 460 6.88 -24.01 -0.50
CA ILE A 460 5.81 -23.93 0.50
C ILE A 460 4.61 -24.78 0.08
N ALA A 461 4.11 -24.62 -1.14
CA ALA A 461 2.97 -25.35 -1.65
C ALA A 461 3.21 -26.88 -1.61
N ARG A 462 4.35 -27.36 -2.08
CA ARG A 462 4.67 -28.80 -2.13
C ARG A 462 4.78 -29.41 -0.73
N PHE A 463 5.39 -28.73 0.21
CA PHE A 463 5.46 -29.21 1.59
C PHE A 463 4.09 -29.17 2.27
N ALA A 464 3.38 -28.06 2.18
CA ALA A 464 2.10 -27.87 2.85
C ALA A 464 0.99 -28.79 2.28
N THR A 465 0.97 -29.06 0.97
CA THR A 465 0.01 -30.00 0.36
C THR A 465 0.40 -31.46 0.51
N GLY A 466 1.63 -31.74 0.98
CA GLY A 466 2.17 -33.08 1.16
C GLY A 466 2.62 -33.78 -0.11
N GLU A 467 2.85 -33.05 -1.17
CA GLU A 467 3.53 -33.55 -2.36
C GLU A 467 4.95 -33.97 -2.04
N VAL A 468 5.60 -33.22 -1.14
CA VAL A 468 6.91 -33.55 -0.57
C VAL A 468 6.79 -33.68 0.95
N GLU A 469 7.40 -34.70 1.52
CA GLU A 469 7.46 -34.87 2.97
C GLU A 469 8.33 -33.78 3.59
N LEU A 470 7.86 -33.13 4.65
CA LEU A 470 8.61 -32.12 5.37
C LEU A 470 9.51 -32.80 6.43
N ASN A 471 10.74 -33.09 6.06
CA ASN A 471 11.76 -33.66 6.95
C ASN A 471 13.11 -32.95 6.76
N ASP A 472 14.14 -33.33 7.54
CA ASP A 472 15.44 -32.65 7.52
C ASP A 472 16.13 -32.74 6.15
N GLU A 473 16.03 -33.91 5.47
CA GLU A 473 16.69 -34.15 4.17
C GLU A 473 16.03 -33.31 3.08
N THR A 474 14.70 -33.35 2.99
CA THR A 474 13.94 -32.65 1.92
C THR A 474 13.98 -31.14 2.13
N TYR A 475 13.93 -30.68 3.38
CA TYR A 475 14.05 -29.25 3.69
C TYR A 475 15.45 -28.73 3.38
N ALA A 476 16.51 -29.46 3.78
CA ALA A 476 17.88 -29.10 3.44
C ALA A 476 18.14 -29.10 1.91
N ALA A 477 17.55 -30.03 1.18
CA ALA A 477 17.64 -30.05 -0.28
C ALA A 477 16.99 -28.81 -0.92
N TRP A 478 15.83 -28.39 -0.41
CA TRP A 478 15.15 -27.16 -0.86
C TRP A 478 15.98 -25.91 -0.53
N LEU A 479 16.57 -25.80 0.68
CA LEU A 479 17.45 -24.68 1.01
C LEU A 479 18.70 -24.64 0.10
N ALA A 480 19.25 -25.80 -0.25
CA ALA A 480 20.35 -25.89 -1.20
C ALA A 480 19.96 -25.41 -2.61
N GLU A 481 18.73 -25.69 -3.06
CA GLU A 481 18.18 -25.17 -4.32
C GLU A 481 18.07 -23.64 -4.29
N LEU A 482 17.55 -23.07 -3.19
CA LEU A 482 17.43 -21.61 -3.01
C LEU A 482 18.81 -20.92 -2.99
N LYS A 483 19.81 -21.53 -2.32
CA LYS A 483 21.18 -21.04 -2.34
C LYS A 483 21.80 -21.08 -3.73
N ALA A 484 21.61 -22.16 -4.45
CA ALA A 484 22.08 -22.29 -5.82
C ALA A 484 21.42 -21.27 -6.77
N ALA A 485 20.20 -20.82 -6.45
CA ALA A 485 19.48 -19.79 -7.18
C ALA A 485 19.87 -18.35 -6.77
N GLY A 486 20.71 -18.16 -5.73
CA GLY A 486 21.29 -16.88 -5.36
C GLY A 486 20.66 -16.20 -4.13
N SER A 487 20.08 -16.95 -3.17
CA SER A 487 19.52 -16.36 -1.96
C SER A 487 20.53 -15.57 -1.13
N ASP A 488 21.78 -16.09 -1.01
CA ASP A 488 22.85 -15.39 -0.31
C ASP A 488 23.24 -14.10 -1.03
N GLU A 489 23.33 -14.12 -2.37
CA GLU A 489 23.62 -12.94 -3.19
C GLU A 489 22.55 -11.84 -3.02
N LEU A 490 21.28 -12.22 -2.98
CA LEU A 490 20.19 -11.27 -2.76
C LEU A 490 20.29 -10.58 -1.39
N ALA A 491 20.56 -11.35 -0.33
CA ALA A 491 20.75 -10.81 1.01
C ALA A 491 21.96 -9.88 1.10
N GLU A 492 23.07 -10.21 0.43
CA GLU A 492 24.27 -9.38 0.36
C GLU A 492 24.04 -8.06 -0.38
N LEU A 493 23.30 -8.07 -1.49
CA LEU A 493 22.99 -6.86 -2.25
C LEU A 493 22.28 -5.81 -1.38
N TYR A 494 21.25 -6.22 -0.65
CA TYR A 494 20.50 -5.33 0.23
C TYR A 494 21.20 -5.07 1.57
N GLY A 495 21.98 -6.02 2.07
CA GLY A 495 22.76 -5.89 3.30
C GLY A 495 23.88 -4.86 3.21
N ALA A 496 24.34 -4.51 2.00
CA ALA A 496 25.31 -3.46 1.76
C ALA A 496 24.73 -2.03 1.88
N LEU A 497 23.39 -1.88 1.91
CA LEU A 497 22.74 -0.58 2.03
C LEU A 497 22.84 -0.02 3.47
N PRO A 498 22.98 1.32 3.63
CA PRO A 498 22.95 1.97 4.94
C PRO A 498 21.67 1.63 5.68
N HIS A 499 21.77 1.23 6.92
CA HIS A 499 20.62 1.01 7.79
C HIS A 499 20.44 2.21 8.73
N THR A 500 19.25 2.82 8.72
CA THR A 500 18.82 3.75 9.75
C THR A 500 17.96 2.96 10.74
N PRO A 501 18.35 2.83 12.03
CA PRO A 501 17.50 2.17 13.01
C PRO A 501 16.15 2.86 13.11
N ALA A 502 15.06 2.10 13.15
CA ALA A 502 13.73 2.64 13.41
C ALA A 502 13.74 3.36 14.78
N GLY A 503 13.34 4.62 14.82
CA GLY A 503 13.10 5.33 16.09
C GLY A 503 14.27 6.13 16.67
N THR A 504 15.17 6.73 15.86
CA THR A 504 16.09 7.78 16.34
C THR A 504 15.63 9.18 15.91
#